data_a4e8ba7b046d9e4f584a5a75b271738f
#
_entry.id   a4e8ba7b046d9e4f584a5a75b271738f
#
_cell.length_a   1.000
_cell.length_b   1.000
_cell.length_c   1.000
_cell.angle_alpha   90.00
_cell.angle_beta   90.00
_cell.angle_gamma   90.00
#
_symmetry.space_group_name_H-M   'P 1'
#
loop_
_entity.id
_entity.type
_entity.pdbx_description
1 polymer ?
#
loop_
_entity_poly.entity_id
_entity_poly.type
_entity_poly.pdbx_seq_one_letter_code
_entity_poly.pdbx_strand_id
1 'polypeptide(L)'
;MQRIVTVKSVQIGRAIGHPGLNAKETKGYRLAFSRTALAAIAAVLASAASAQQAPMSEDLVWKLLEIGRVVDPPKTAALFAPMQEKEPYQGVKTERELKYGPADRHLLDVFTPETAASARPVLIFVHGGAFVGGNKRTTPTSPFYDNVMLWAVHNGFVGVNATYRLAPQSPYPAGAEDLAAVVAWVTGKIGERGGDPARIYLMGHSAGAVHVANYVSHPEFYKVRDGGLAGAVMVSGIYDLTASPLGDPEIAYFGSDPSRYAERSSLKGLLATKIPLMIAAAELDPPRFVEQFNLLKQATCKAPNKCARATMVPQHSHMSEVYSINAVGTRLTDEILDFVKTGK
;
A
#
# COMPACT_ATOMS: atom_id res chain seq x y z
N MET A 1 -26.21 1.93 40.89
CA MET A 1 -25.27 1.14 41.75
C MET A 1 -23.84 1.43 41.29
N GLN A 2 -23.22 2.36 41.96
CA GLN A 2 -21.80 2.72 41.74
C GLN A 2 -20.91 1.74 42.52
N ARG A 3 -19.91 1.18 41.83
CA ARG A 3 -18.83 0.43 42.53
C ARG A 3 -17.58 1.32 42.60
N ILE A 4 -17.24 1.65 43.84
CA ILE A 4 -16.02 2.35 44.21
C ILE A 4 -14.88 1.31 44.24
N VAL A 5 -13.78 1.58 43.56
CA VAL A 5 -12.54 0.78 43.66
C VAL A 5 -11.58 1.53 44.58
N THR A 6 -11.25 0.88 45.71
CA THR A 6 -10.33 1.40 46.73
C THR A 6 -8.89 0.97 46.38
N VAL A 7 -7.99 1.94 46.28
CA VAL A 7 -6.54 1.68 46.13
C VAL A 7 -5.92 1.54 47.50
N LYS A 8 -5.23 0.40 47.77
CA LYS A 8 -4.47 0.14 49.01
C LYS A 8 -3.10 0.83 48.93
N SER A 9 -2.80 1.60 49.98
CA SER A 9 -1.49 2.18 50.29
C SER A 9 -0.51 1.12 50.75
N VAL A 10 0.72 1.12 50.24
CA VAL A 10 1.84 0.31 50.68
C VAL A 10 2.65 1.13 51.70
N GLN A 11 2.78 0.64 52.94
CA GLN A 11 3.68 1.17 53.96
C GLN A 11 5.09 0.61 53.71
N ILE A 12 6.10 1.52 53.74
CA ILE A 12 7.51 1.14 53.79
C ILE A 12 8.02 1.45 55.23
N GLY A 13 8.60 0.43 55.81
CA GLY A 13 9.06 0.41 57.21
C GLY A 13 10.33 1.22 57.47
N ARG A 14 10.47 1.61 58.71
CA ARG A 14 11.61 2.28 59.35
C ARG A 14 12.83 1.35 59.48
N ALA A 15 14.02 1.91 59.29
CA ALA A 15 15.25 1.44 59.95
C ALA A 15 16.24 2.60 60.15
N ILE A 16 16.41 2.95 61.44
CA ILE A 16 17.62 3.10 62.30
C ILE A 16 18.67 4.12 61.82
N GLY A 17 18.92 5.08 62.75
CA GLY A 17 19.77 6.23 62.62
C GLY A 17 21.27 5.98 62.96
N HIS A 18 22.05 7.02 62.64
CA HIS A 18 23.08 7.62 63.54
C HIS A 18 23.59 8.96 62.95
N PRO A 19 24.28 9.82 63.70
CA PRO A 19 24.09 11.26 63.69
C PRO A 19 25.27 12.05 63.09
N GLY A 20 24.97 13.29 62.76
CA GLY A 20 25.91 14.41 62.74
C GLY A 20 26.55 14.70 61.36
N LEU A 21 26.11 15.79 60.79
CA LEU A 21 26.96 16.80 60.13
C LEU A 21 26.11 18.00 59.66
N ASN A 22 26.66 19.14 59.96
CA ASN A 22 26.24 20.53 59.78
C ASN A 22 25.32 20.89 58.61
N ALA A 23 24.32 21.72 58.91
CA ALA A 23 23.52 22.51 57.99
C ALA A 23 24.39 23.46 57.18
N LYS A 24 24.35 23.32 55.86
CA LYS A 24 24.68 24.37 54.91
C LYS A 24 23.42 24.65 54.10
N GLU A 25 23.06 25.94 54.07
CA GLU A 25 21.94 26.51 53.37
C GLU A 25 21.90 26.06 51.89
N THR A 26 20.85 25.34 51.50
CA THR A 26 20.52 25.13 50.10
C THR A 26 19.54 26.19 49.66
N LYS A 27 20.00 27.16 48.85
CA LYS A 27 19.15 28.07 48.10
C LYS A 27 18.26 27.27 47.13
N GLY A 28 16.98 27.18 47.47
CA GLY A 28 15.98 26.57 46.59
C GLY A 28 15.75 27.42 45.32
N TYR A 29 16.21 26.96 44.20
CA TYR A 29 15.78 27.50 42.90
C TYR A 29 14.37 26.96 42.57
N ARG A 30 13.38 27.82 42.72
CA ARG A 30 12.05 27.58 42.12
C ARG A 30 12.14 27.84 40.63
N LEU A 31 12.16 26.77 39.86
CA LEU A 31 11.93 26.85 38.39
C LEU A 31 10.46 27.22 38.16
N ALA A 32 10.22 28.48 37.86
CA ALA A 32 8.92 28.95 37.38
C ALA A 32 8.75 28.51 35.90
N PHE A 33 8.06 27.41 35.65
CA PHE A 33 7.62 27.08 34.32
C PHE A 33 6.52 28.06 33.88
N SER A 34 6.83 28.90 32.91
CA SER A 34 5.89 29.82 32.30
C SER A 34 4.75 29.04 31.63
N ARG A 35 3.50 29.47 31.86
CA ARG A 35 2.29 28.89 31.21
C ARG A 35 2.33 28.95 29.68
N THR A 36 3.21 29.74 29.11
CA THR A 36 3.47 29.81 27.66
C THR A 36 4.23 28.62 27.09
N ALA A 37 5.05 27.91 27.87
CA ALA A 37 5.78 26.73 27.41
C ALA A 37 4.87 25.48 27.26
N LEU A 38 3.82 25.36 28.07
CA LEU A 38 2.84 24.26 27.93
C LEU A 38 1.91 24.44 26.70
N ALA A 39 1.60 25.67 26.32
CA ALA A 39 0.76 25.96 25.13
C ALA A 39 1.50 25.63 23.82
N ALA A 40 2.83 25.81 23.76
CA ALA A 40 3.61 25.50 22.57
C ALA A 40 3.77 23.97 22.34
N ILE A 41 3.82 23.16 23.39
CA ILE A 41 3.91 21.69 23.29
C ILE A 41 2.55 21.11 22.86
N ALA A 42 1.42 21.68 23.29
CA ALA A 42 0.08 21.26 22.88
C ALA A 42 -0.19 21.57 21.39
N ALA A 43 0.35 22.67 20.85
CA ALA A 43 0.16 23.06 19.45
C ALA A 43 0.94 22.19 18.45
N VAL A 44 2.08 21.56 18.87
CA VAL A 44 2.87 20.68 18.02
C VAL A 44 2.29 19.26 17.95
N LEU A 45 1.47 18.85 18.91
CA LEU A 45 0.80 17.55 18.91
C LEU A 45 -0.56 17.55 18.14
N ALA A 46 -1.06 18.72 17.76
CA ALA A 46 -2.36 18.83 17.07
C ALA A 46 -2.29 18.76 15.53
N SER A 47 -1.09 18.62 14.93
CA SER A 47 -0.92 18.70 13.46
C SER A 47 -0.70 17.37 12.72
N ALA A 48 -1.04 16.23 13.35
CA ALA A 48 -0.94 14.92 12.71
C ALA A 48 -2.26 14.12 12.77
N ALA A 49 -3.39 14.80 12.81
CA ALA A 49 -4.64 14.17 12.41
C ALA A 49 -4.64 14.16 10.87
N SER A 50 -4.31 13.03 10.24
CA SER A 50 -4.63 12.82 8.84
C SER A 50 -6.12 13.14 8.68
N ALA A 51 -6.46 14.14 7.84
CA ALA A 51 -7.85 14.45 7.57
C ALA A 51 -8.47 13.18 6.96
N GLN A 52 -9.29 12.48 7.74
CA GLN A 52 -9.98 11.29 7.28
C GLN A 52 -10.88 11.74 6.13
N GLN A 53 -10.63 11.21 4.94
CA GLN A 53 -11.41 11.56 3.76
C GLN A 53 -12.88 11.16 3.98
N ALA A 54 -13.81 11.98 3.47
CA ALA A 54 -15.23 11.67 3.56
C ALA A 54 -15.57 10.36 2.84
N PRO A 55 -16.55 9.59 3.33
CA PRO A 55 -17.00 8.40 2.64
C PRO A 55 -17.62 8.75 1.29
N MET A 56 -17.72 7.74 0.42
CA MET A 56 -18.37 7.88 -0.89
C MET A 56 -19.85 8.26 -0.73
N SER A 57 -20.33 9.23 -1.52
CA SER A 57 -21.73 9.64 -1.50
C SER A 57 -22.66 8.56 -2.07
N GLU A 58 -23.94 8.57 -1.63
CA GLU A 58 -24.95 7.64 -2.16
C GLU A 58 -25.11 7.75 -3.69
N ASP A 59 -25.05 8.95 -4.25
CA ASP A 59 -25.12 9.17 -5.72
C ASP A 59 -23.97 8.46 -6.45
N LEU A 60 -22.73 8.51 -5.93
CA LEU A 60 -21.61 7.78 -6.51
C LEU A 60 -21.81 6.26 -6.40
N VAL A 61 -22.34 5.78 -5.26
CA VAL A 61 -22.65 4.36 -5.08
C VAL A 61 -23.66 3.89 -6.13
N TRP A 62 -24.76 4.65 -6.34
CA TRP A 62 -25.74 4.30 -7.36
C TRP A 62 -25.15 4.27 -8.77
N LYS A 63 -24.33 5.24 -9.14
CA LYS A 63 -23.63 5.25 -10.44
C LYS A 63 -22.69 4.07 -10.62
N LEU A 64 -22.01 3.62 -9.56
CA LEU A 64 -21.18 2.42 -9.62
C LEU A 64 -22.01 1.14 -9.76
N LEU A 65 -23.17 1.06 -9.10
CA LEU A 65 -24.13 -0.04 -9.26
C LEU A 65 -24.66 -0.12 -10.70
N GLU A 66 -24.93 1.04 -11.34
CA GLU A 66 -25.33 1.11 -12.76
C GLU A 66 -24.22 0.63 -13.71
N ILE A 67 -22.94 0.94 -13.44
CA ILE A 67 -21.80 0.38 -14.18
C ILE A 67 -21.76 -1.13 -14.01
N GLY A 68 -22.01 -1.63 -12.79
CA GLY A 68 -22.11 -3.05 -12.47
C GLY A 68 -20.78 -3.78 -12.33
N ARG A 69 -20.83 -5.12 -12.37
CA ARG A 69 -19.69 -6.03 -12.16
C ARG A 69 -18.84 -6.20 -13.41
N VAL A 70 -18.34 -5.09 -13.94
CA VAL A 70 -17.53 -5.05 -15.16
C VAL A 70 -16.29 -4.19 -14.98
N VAL A 71 -15.28 -4.41 -15.82
CA VAL A 71 -14.09 -3.55 -15.89
C VAL A 71 -14.38 -2.45 -16.91
N ASP A 72 -14.75 -1.25 -16.42
CA ASP A 72 -15.06 -0.10 -17.26
C ASP A 72 -14.25 1.14 -16.82
N PRO A 73 -12.96 1.25 -17.25
CA PRO A 73 -12.12 2.38 -16.88
C PRO A 73 -12.68 3.74 -17.32
N PRO A 74 -13.21 3.93 -18.54
CA PRO A 74 -13.72 5.23 -18.97
C PRO A 74 -14.88 5.75 -18.14
N LYS A 75 -15.92 4.92 -17.91
CA LYS A 75 -17.07 5.36 -17.10
C LYS A 75 -16.68 5.61 -15.66
N THR A 76 -15.86 4.74 -15.06
CA THR A 76 -15.40 4.94 -13.70
C THR A 76 -14.51 6.17 -13.56
N ALA A 77 -13.60 6.40 -14.52
CA ALA A 77 -12.75 7.60 -14.54
C ALA A 77 -13.59 8.89 -14.59
N ALA A 78 -14.67 8.92 -15.38
CA ALA A 78 -15.55 10.08 -15.47
C ALA A 78 -16.18 10.47 -14.11
N LEU A 79 -16.40 9.51 -13.22
CA LEU A 79 -16.93 9.75 -11.88
C LEU A 79 -15.88 10.35 -10.92
N PHE A 80 -14.64 9.87 -10.97
CA PHE A 80 -13.63 10.21 -9.96
C PHE A 80 -12.60 11.24 -10.42
N ALA A 81 -12.35 11.41 -11.73
CA ALA A 81 -11.37 12.39 -12.21
C ALA A 81 -11.68 13.85 -11.80
N PRO A 82 -12.96 14.30 -11.75
CA PRO A 82 -13.28 15.64 -11.28
C PRO A 82 -12.96 15.90 -9.79
N MET A 83 -12.82 14.83 -9.02
CA MET A 83 -12.57 14.89 -7.56
C MET A 83 -11.08 14.81 -7.24
N GLN A 84 -10.22 14.49 -8.21
CA GLN A 84 -8.79 14.32 -8.01
C GLN A 84 -8.04 15.65 -8.12
N GLU A 85 -6.94 15.74 -7.38
CA GLU A 85 -6.01 16.84 -7.47
C GLU A 85 -5.41 16.96 -8.87
N LYS A 86 -5.09 18.19 -9.27
CA LYS A 86 -4.47 18.51 -10.56
C LYS A 86 -3.06 19.08 -10.34
N GLU A 87 -2.16 18.79 -11.27
CA GLU A 87 -0.84 19.43 -11.27
C GLU A 87 -0.94 20.98 -11.42
N PRO A 88 -0.07 21.75 -10.74
CA PRO A 88 0.95 21.30 -9.81
C PRO A 88 0.38 20.87 -8.45
N TYR A 89 0.85 19.71 -7.93
CA TYR A 89 0.39 19.16 -6.67
C TYR A 89 0.93 19.95 -5.47
N GLN A 90 0.06 20.39 -4.58
CA GLN A 90 0.46 21.19 -3.42
C GLN A 90 1.22 20.34 -2.39
N GLY A 91 2.42 20.79 -2.02
CA GLY A 91 3.27 20.13 -1.02
C GLY A 91 3.90 18.80 -1.48
N VAL A 92 3.80 18.46 -2.78
CA VAL A 92 4.32 17.22 -3.36
C VAL A 92 5.29 17.52 -4.50
N LYS A 93 6.52 17.08 -4.34
CA LYS A 93 7.52 17.07 -5.41
C LYS A 93 7.39 15.79 -6.22
N THR A 94 7.42 15.89 -7.54
CA THR A 94 7.34 14.77 -8.47
C THR A 94 8.57 14.69 -9.36
N GLU A 95 9.24 13.53 -9.40
CA GLU A 95 10.29 13.22 -10.38
C GLU A 95 9.70 12.20 -11.37
N ARG A 96 9.62 12.58 -12.64
CA ARG A 96 8.97 11.80 -13.71
C ARG A 96 9.97 11.03 -14.58
N GLU A 97 9.51 9.92 -15.18
CA GLU A 97 10.21 9.20 -16.25
C GLU A 97 11.62 8.70 -15.87
N LEU A 98 11.84 8.37 -14.59
CA LEU A 98 13.11 7.82 -14.13
C LEU A 98 13.29 6.40 -14.66
N LYS A 99 14.43 6.12 -15.28
CA LYS A 99 14.75 4.77 -15.80
C LYS A 99 15.19 3.84 -14.66
N TYR A 100 14.55 2.66 -14.59
CA TYR A 100 14.96 1.57 -13.69
C TYR A 100 15.60 0.38 -14.44
N GLY A 101 15.60 0.41 -15.78
CA GLY A 101 16.16 -0.63 -16.64
C GLY A 101 16.27 -0.19 -18.10
N PRO A 102 16.74 -1.07 -19.01
CA PRO A 102 17.07 -0.71 -20.39
C PRO A 102 15.86 -0.60 -21.34
N ALA A 103 14.72 -1.26 -21.06
CA ALA A 103 13.57 -1.21 -21.95
C ALA A 103 12.87 0.16 -21.91
N ASP A 104 12.17 0.51 -22.99
CA ASP A 104 11.45 1.79 -23.09
C ASP A 104 10.42 1.97 -21.97
N ARG A 105 9.75 0.89 -21.61
CA ARG A 105 8.76 0.88 -20.52
C ARG A 105 9.37 0.72 -19.12
N HIS A 106 10.67 0.59 -18.97
CA HIS A 106 11.33 0.56 -17.67
C HIS A 106 11.41 1.97 -17.07
N LEU A 107 10.24 2.53 -16.76
CA LEU A 107 10.04 3.89 -16.27
C LEU A 107 9.30 3.88 -14.94
N LEU A 108 9.68 4.78 -14.05
CA LEU A 108 8.94 5.04 -12.82
C LEU A 108 8.91 6.55 -12.52
N ASP A 109 7.91 6.94 -11.75
CA ASP A 109 7.79 8.28 -11.19
C ASP A 109 7.91 8.21 -9.67
N VAL A 110 8.57 9.18 -9.04
CA VAL A 110 8.73 9.28 -7.59
C VAL A 110 8.02 10.51 -7.07
N PHE A 111 7.23 10.32 -6.03
CA PHE A 111 6.47 11.37 -5.35
C PHE A 111 6.97 11.49 -3.91
N THR A 112 7.38 12.68 -3.52
CA THR A 112 7.89 12.98 -2.19
C THR A 112 7.23 14.24 -1.64
N PRO A 113 7.09 14.39 -0.31
CA PRO A 113 6.68 15.68 0.24
C PRO A 113 7.77 16.73 -0.03
N GLU A 114 7.35 17.98 -0.25
CA GLU A 114 8.30 19.11 -0.40
C GLU A 114 9.12 19.35 0.88
N THR A 115 8.54 19.05 2.04
CA THR A 115 9.24 19.15 3.31
C THR A 115 10.17 17.97 3.51
N ALA A 116 11.46 18.26 3.74
CA ALA A 116 12.45 17.24 4.01
C ALA A 116 12.05 16.38 5.22
N ALA A 117 12.05 15.06 5.01
CA ALA A 117 11.90 14.07 6.07
C ALA A 117 12.68 12.82 5.64
N SER A 118 13.11 12.02 6.60
CA SER A 118 13.86 10.80 6.37
C SER A 118 13.11 9.56 6.91
N ALA A 119 13.51 8.41 6.41
CA ALA A 119 13.01 7.10 6.86
C ALA A 119 11.48 6.91 6.74
N ARG A 120 10.87 7.47 5.67
CA ARG A 120 9.45 7.24 5.35
C ARG A 120 9.24 5.85 4.76
N PRO A 121 8.15 5.16 5.06
CA PRO A 121 7.80 3.96 4.31
C PRO A 121 7.62 4.30 2.83
N VAL A 122 7.88 3.34 1.95
CA VAL A 122 7.78 3.49 0.50
C VAL A 122 6.62 2.65 -0.01
N LEU A 123 5.72 3.24 -0.78
CA LEU A 123 4.67 2.54 -1.50
C LEU A 123 5.01 2.52 -2.99
N ILE A 124 5.33 1.35 -3.52
CA ILE A 124 5.44 1.13 -4.97
C ILE A 124 4.07 0.71 -5.48
N PHE A 125 3.55 1.40 -6.50
CA PHE A 125 2.30 1.03 -7.17
C PHE A 125 2.55 0.53 -8.59
N VAL A 126 1.86 -0.54 -8.96
CA VAL A 126 1.93 -1.22 -10.26
C VAL A 126 0.54 -1.27 -10.89
N HIS A 127 0.40 -0.61 -12.05
CA HIS A 127 -0.88 -0.43 -12.73
C HIS A 127 -1.47 -1.73 -13.28
N GLY A 128 -2.79 -1.75 -13.49
CA GLY A 128 -3.50 -2.77 -14.26
C GLY A 128 -3.37 -2.57 -15.77
N GLY A 129 -4.20 -3.29 -16.55
CA GLY A 129 -4.24 -3.18 -18.02
C GLY A 129 -4.19 -4.53 -18.72
N ALA A 130 -4.67 -5.58 -18.05
CA ALA A 130 -4.82 -6.92 -18.61
C ALA A 130 -3.55 -7.46 -19.30
N PHE A 131 -2.36 -7.11 -18.79
CA PHE A 131 -1.03 -7.49 -19.28
C PHE A 131 -0.63 -6.90 -20.63
N VAL A 132 -1.59 -6.49 -21.47
CA VAL A 132 -1.39 -6.03 -22.85
C VAL A 132 -1.48 -4.51 -23.00
N GLY A 133 -1.81 -3.79 -21.93
CA GLY A 133 -1.99 -2.34 -21.91
C GLY A 133 -1.75 -1.72 -20.55
N GLY A 134 -2.15 -0.46 -20.42
CA GLY A 134 -2.00 0.32 -19.18
C GLY A 134 -0.71 1.13 -19.13
N ASN A 135 -0.68 2.05 -18.18
CA ASN A 135 0.47 2.93 -17.92
C ASN A 135 0.37 3.47 -16.49
N LYS A 136 1.49 3.95 -15.93
CA LYS A 136 1.55 4.71 -14.67
C LYS A 136 0.72 6.01 -14.71
N ARG A 137 0.49 6.56 -15.91
CA ARG A 137 -0.53 7.59 -16.23
C ARG A 137 -1.21 7.19 -17.52
N THR A 138 -2.53 7.21 -17.54
CA THR A 138 -3.29 6.81 -18.73
C THR A 138 -3.14 7.82 -19.88
N THR A 139 -3.03 9.10 -19.54
CA THR A 139 -2.68 10.21 -20.45
C THR A 139 -1.85 11.25 -19.68
N PRO A 140 -1.15 12.19 -20.34
CA PRO A 140 -0.39 13.23 -19.65
C PRO A 140 -1.21 14.10 -18.68
N THR A 141 -2.52 14.20 -18.88
CA THR A 141 -3.43 14.98 -18.03
C THR A 141 -4.31 14.12 -17.12
N SER A 142 -4.16 12.79 -17.18
CA SER A 142 -4.93 11.88 -16.31
C SER A 142 -4.45 11.98 -14.87
N PRO A 143 -5.35 12.07 -13.88
CA PRO A 143 -4.97 11.97 -12.47
C PRO A 143 -4.65 10.53 -12.04
N PHE A 144 -4.95 9.51 -12.87
CA PHE A 144 -4.74 8.10 -12.56
C PHE A 144 -3.45 7.58 -13.20
N TYR A 145 -2.50 6.99 -12.43
CA TYR A 145 -2.60 6.62 -11.01
C TYR A 145 -1.78 7.53 -10.09
N ASP A 146 -1.59 8.80 -10.45
CA ASP A 146 -0.99 9.78 -9.54
C ASP A 146 -1.77 9.92 -8.24
N ASN A 147 -3.10 9.77 -8.29
CA ASN A 147 -3.97 9.78 -7.12
C ASN A 147 -3.52 8.81 -6.01
N VAL A 148 -3.05 7.61 -6.35
CA VAL A 148 -2.53 6.65 -5.38
C VAL A 148 -1.23 7.17 -4.74
N MET A 149 -0.39 7.82 -5.52
CA MET A 149 0.87 8.38 -5.05
C MET A 149 0.66 9.62 -4.17
N LEU A 150 -0.29 10.48 -4.53
CA LEU A 150 -0.67 11.64 -3.72
C LEU A 150 -1.21 11.20 -2.36
N TRP A 151 -2.12 10.22 -2.36
CA TRP A 151 -2.59 9.62 -1.11
C TRP A 151 -1.42 9.07 -0.27
N ALA A 152 -0.48 8.37 -0.89
CA ALA A 152 0.69 7.85 -0.20
C ALA A 152 1.50 8.97 0.46
N VAL A 153 1.81 10.05 -0.27
CA VAL A 153 2.57 11.19 0.27
C VAL A 153 1.82 11.90 1.38
N HIS A 154 0.51 12.13 1.24
CA HIS A 154 -0.34 12.75 2.26
C HIS A 154 -0.42 11.90 3.55
N ASN A 155 -0.23 10.58 3.43
CA ASN A 155 -0.18 9.65 4.57
C ASN A 155 1.25 9.30 5.03
N GLY A 156 2.23 10.09 4.64
CA GLY A 156 3.59 10.00 5.17
C GLY A 156 4.51 9.00 4.48
N PHE A 157 4.15 8.52 3.29
CA PHE A 157 5.00 7.67 2.46
C PHE A 157 5.85 8.47 1.48
N VAL A 158 6.80 7.80 0.86
CA VAL A 158 7.32 8.11 -0.46
C VAL A 158 6.57 7.22 -1.46
N GLY A 159 5.98 7.81 -2.51
CA GLY A 159 5.27 7.10 -3.56
C GLY A 159 6.17 6.78 -4.76
N VAL A 160 6.06 5.58 -5.32
CA VAL A 160 6.74 5.18 -6.57
C VAL A 160 5.71 4.53 -7.49
N ASN A 161 5.48 5.14 -8.66
CA ASN A 161 4.53 4.63 -9.65
C ASN A 161 5.29 4.06 -10.84
N ALA A 162 5.19 2.77 -11.12
CA ALA A 162 6.03 2.08 -12.11
C ALA A 162 5.24 1.49 -13.27
N THR A 163 5.83 1.56 -14.48
CA THR A 163 5.41 0.77 -15.64
C THR A 163 6.23 -0.52 -15.74
N TYR A 164 5.76 -1.43 -16.55
CA TYR A 164 6.40 -2.71 -16.87
C TYR A 164 6.19 -3.03 -18.35
N ARG A 165 6.97 -3.98 -18.89
CA ARG A 165 6.85 -4.47 -20.28
C ARG A 165 5.51 -5.20 -20.48
N LEU A 166 4.94 -5.09 -21.66
CA LEU A 166 3.62 -5.62 -22.00
C LEU A 166 3.71 -6.85 -22.93
N ALA A 167 2.76 -7.75 -22.76
CA ALA A 167 2.50 -8.82 -23.71
C ALA A 167 1.81 -8.28 -24.99
N PRO A 168 1.90 -8.98 -26.11
CA PRO A 168 2.59 -10.26 -26.30
C PRO A 168 4.10 -10.16 -26.51
N GLN A 169 4.67 -8.93 -26.66
CA GLN A 169 6.11 -8.73 -26.92
C GLN A 169 7.00 -9.17 -25.74
N SER A 170 6.46 -9.09 -24.54
CA SER A 170 7.13 -9.47 -23.30
C SER A 170 6.21 -10.38 -22.45
N PRO A 171 6.11 -11.68 -22.81
CA PRO A 171 5.28 -12.63 -22.08
C PRO A 171 5.89 -12.99 -20.71
N TYR A 172 5.21 -13.83 -19.95
CA TYR A 172 5.69 -14.37 -18.69
C TYR A 172 7.12 -14.96 -18.82
N PRO A 173 8.05 -14.61 -17.92
CA PRO A 173 7.86 -13.94 -16.64
C PRO A 173 8.20 -12.42 -16.62
N ALA A 174 8.20 -11.75 -17.77
CA ALA A 174 8.71 -10.37 -17.94
C ALA A 174 8.23 -9.39 -16.88
N GLY A 175 6.95 -9.45 -16.48
CA GLY A 175 6.41 -8.56 -15.45
C GLY A 175 7.06 -8.78 -14.08
N ALA A 176 7.31 -10.03 -13.66
CA ALA A 176 7.99 -10.33 -12.39
C ALA A 176 9.46 -9.89 -12.41
N GLU A 177 10.16 -10.06 -13.54
CA GLU A 177 11.53 -9.58 -13.74
C GLU A 177 11.62 -8.05 -13.67
N ASP A 178 10.63 -7.36 -14.24
CA ASP A 178 10.54 -5.90 -14.22
C ASP A 178 10.30 -5.40 -12.80
N LEU A 179 9.41 -6.04 -12.03
CA LEU A 179 9.22 -5.69 -10.63
C LEU A 179 10.46 -5.96 -9.79
N ALA A 180 11.21 -7.03 -10.08
CA ALA A 180 12.50 -7.27 -9.45
C ALA A 180 13.49 -6.11 -9.70
N ALA A 181 13.48 -5.55 -10.91
CA ALA A 181 14.31 -4.40 -11.25
C ALA A 181 13.82 -3.11 -10.58
N VAL A 182 12.49 -2.89 -10.50
CA VAL A 182 11.90 -1.75 -9.76
C VAL A 182 12.28 -1.82 -8.28
N VAL A 183 12.10 -2.96 -7.62
CA VAL A 183 12.44 -3.14 -6.20
C VAL A 183 13.92 -2.91 -5.97
N ALA A 184 14.80 -3.43 -6.84
CA ALA A 184 16.24 -3.21 -6.74
C ALA A 184 16.61 -1.73 -6.90
N TRP A 185 16.00 -1.02 -7.86
CA TRP A 185 16.19 0.41 -8.05
C TRP A 185 15.75 1.20 -6.81
N VAL A 186 14.55 0.90 -6.29
CA VAL A 186 14.01 1.57 -5.09
C VAL A 186 14.91 1.30 -3.89
N THR A 187 15.30 0.06 -3.63
CA THR A 187 16.21 -0.29 -2.53
C THR A 187 17.52 0.49 -2.59
N GLY A 188 18.07 0.70 -3.79
CA GLY A 188 19.35 1.39 -3.98
C GLY A 188 19.28 2.91 -4.02
N LYS A 189 18.11 3.53 -4.30
CA LYS A 189 18.00 4.95 -4.63
C LYS A 189 17.01 5.75 -3.77
N ILE A 190 16.10 5.09 -3.07
CA ILE A 190 14.99 5.79 -2.42
C ILE A 190 15.43 6.54 -1.16
N GLY A 191 16.54 6.15 -0.54
CA GLY A 191 17.12 6.84 0.61
C GLY A 191 17.48 8.30 0.32
N GLU A 192 17.97 8.60 -0.89
CA GLU A 192 18.28 9.95 -1.36
C GLU A 192 17.03 10.85 -1.46
N ARG A 193 15.84 10.24 -1.44
CA ARG A 193 14.52 10.87 -1.56
C ARG A 193 13.71 10.78 -0.26
N GLY A 194 14.36 10.46 0.85
CA GLY A 194 13.74 10.38 2.17
C GLY A 194 12.93 9.10 2.44
N GLY A 195 12.96 8.11 1.55
CA GLY A 195 12.36 6.80 1.76
C GLY A 195 13.27 5.86 2.55
N ASP A 196 12.67 4.92 3.26
CA ASP A 196 13.37 3.87 3.99
C ASP A 196 13.43 2.58 3.15
N PRO A 197 14.62 2.16 2.67
CA PRO A 197 14.76 0.96 1.87
C PRO A 197 14.44 -0.34 2.61
N ALA A 198 14.34 -0.32 3.94
CA ALA A 198 13.90 -1.46 4.75
C ALA A 198 12.36 -1.54 4.91
N ARG A 199 11.64 -0.52 4.45
CA ARG A 199 10.17 -0.41 4.62
C ARG A 199 9.48 -0.19 3.27
N ILE A 200 9.75 -1.06 2.30
CA ILE A 200 9.16 -1.02 0.95
C ILE A 200 7.92 -1.91 0.93
N TYR A 201 6.79 -1.35 0.53
CA TYR A 201 5.52 -2.03 0.28
C TYR A 201 5.22 -2.00 -1.20
N LEU A 202 4.93 -3.17 -1.78
CA LEU A 202 4.65 -3.33 -3.21
C LEU A 202 3.16 -3.57 -3.40
N MET A 203 2.47 -2.61 -4.00
CA MET A 203 1.03 -2.66 -4.28
C MET A 203 0.80 -2.81 -5.78
N GLY A 204 -0.10 -3.71 -6.17
CA GLY A 204 -0.57 -3.85 -7.54
C GLY A 204 -2.08 -3.96 -7.62
N HIS A 205 -2.63 -3.50 -8.75
CA HIS A 205 -4.05 -3.60 -9.05
C HIS A 205 -4.28 -4.41 -10.33
N SER A 206 -5.27 -5.33 -10.36
CA SER A 206 -5.63 -6.13 -11.54
C SER A 206 -4.41 -6.91 -12.08
N ALA A 207 -4.03 -6.76 -13.34
CA ALA A 207 -2.80 -7.36 -13.89
C ALA A 207 -1.54 -6.97 -13.09
N GLY A 208 -1.48 -5.75 -12.55
CA GLY A 208 -0.41 -5.32 -11.65
C GLY A 208 -0.36 -6.14 -10.36
N ALA A 209 -1.51 -6.52 -9.80
CA ALA A 209 -1.58 -7.42 -8.64
C ALA A 209 -1.07 -8.82 -8.97
N VAL A 210 -1.31 -9.30 -10.20
CA VAL A 210 -0.77 -10.57 -10.67
C VAL A 210 0.76 -10.52 -10.81
N HIS A 211 1.31 -9.42 -11.33
CA HIS A 211 2.77 -9.23 -11.37
C HIS A 211 3.38 -9.17 -9.98
N VAL A 212 2.74 -8.48 -9.01
CA VAL A 212 3.16 -8.48 -7.60
C VAL A 212 3.12 -9.90 -7.03
N ALA A 213 2.03 -10.63 -7.26
CA ALA A 213 1.88 -12.02 -6.82
C ALA A 213 2.98 -12.92 -7.40
N ASN A 214 3.26 -12.79 -8.70
CA ASN A 214 4.33 -13.55 -9.37
C ASN A 214 5.71 -13.20 -8.81
N TYR A 215 6.02 -11.93 -8.57
CA TYR A 215 7.27 -11.53 -7.94
C TYR A 215 7.42 -12.15 -6.55
N VAL A 216 6.41 -12.00 -5.69
CA VAL A 216 6.45 -12.48 -4.29
C VAL A 216 6.52 -14.01 -4.20
N SER A 217 5.90 -14.73 -5.14
CA SER A 217 5.76 -16.18 -5.12
C SER A 217 6.93 -16.94 -5.76
N HIS A 218 7.81 -16.26 -6.50
CA HIS A 218 8.91 -16.86 -7.25
C HIS A 218 10.25 -16.21 -6.86
N PRO A 219 10.87 -16.69 -5.75
CA PRO A 219 12.11 -16.11 -5.23
C PRO A 219 13.29 -16.10 -6.23
N GLU A 220 13.23 -16.93 -7.28
CA GLU A 220 14.21 -16.95 -8.36
C GLU A 220 14.31 -15.64 -9.14
N PHE A 221 13.29 -14.78 -9.08
CA PHE A 221 13.32 -13.44 -9.70
C PHE A 221 13.95 -12.37 -8.81
N TYR A 222 14.18 -12.64 -7.52
CA TYR A 222 14.68 -11.62 -6.59
C TYR A 222 16.07 -11.12 -6.99
N LYS A 223 16.20 -9.79 -7.10
CA LYS A 223 17.49 -9.09 -7.30
C LYS A 223 18.02 -8.47 -6.01
N VAL A 224 17.23 -8.54 -4.94
CA VAL A 224 17.59 -8.09 -3.60
C VAL A 224 17.31 -9.20 -2.60
N ARG A 225 18.05 -9.15 -1.48
CA ARG A 225 17.93 -10.20 -0.44
C ARG A 225 16.48 -10.30 0.06
N ASP A 226 15.98 -11.53 0.17
CA ASP A 226 14.65 -11.86 0.71
C ASP A 226 13.49 -11.11 0.02
N GLY A 227 13.68 -10.68 -1.25
CA GLY A 227 12.71 -9.96 -2.05
C GLY A 227 12.56 -8.47 -1.70
N GLY A 228 13.28 -7.95 -0.68
CA GLY A 228 13.37 -6.52 -0.37
C GLY A 228 12.07 -5.84 0.09
N LEU A 229 11.03 -6.59 0.43
CA LEU A 229 9.70 -6.06 0.77
C LEU A 229 9.38 -6.23 2.26
N ALA A 230 8.85 -5.17 2.86
CA ALA A 230 8.19 -5.19 4.16
C ALA A 230 6.75 -5.74 4.09
N GLY A 231 6.14 -5.70 2.90
CA GLY A 231 4.82 -6.27 2.65
C GLY A 231 4.40 -6.13 1.18
N ALA A 232 3.39 -6.90 0.78
CA ALA A 232 2.79 -6.87 -0.55
C ALA A 232 1.27 -6.70 -0.45
N VAL A 233 0.70 -5.80 -1.27
CA VAL A 233 -0.73 -5.49 -1.34
C VAL A 233 -1.22 -5.85 -2.74
N MET A 234 -2.10 -6.83 -2.84
CA MET A 234 -2.63 -7.34 -4.10
C MET A 234 -4.12 -7.05 -4.19
N VAL A 235 -4.50 -6.13 -5.08
CA VAL A 235 -5.86 -5.62 -5.24
C VAL A 235 -6.45 -6.20 -6.52
N SER A 236 -7.51 -7.00 -6.39
CA SER A 236 -8.25 -7.65 -7.49
C SER A 236 -7.36 -8.42 -8.47
N GLY A 237 -6.50 -9.30 -7.93
CA GLY A 237 -5.58 -10.15 -8.69
C GLY A 237 -6.12 -11.55 -9.01
N ILE A 238 -5.36 -12.27 -9.82
CA ILE A 238 -5.54 -13.69 -10.15
C ILE A 238 -4.32 -14.45 -9.65
N TYR A 239 -4.51 -15.54 -8.91
CA TYR A 239 -3.43 -16.23 -8.19
C TYR A 239 -3.27 -17.70 -8.60
N ASP A 240 -4.36 -18.31 -9.10
CA ASP A 240 -4.38 -19.66 -9.62
C ASP A 240 -4.95 -19.67 -11.05
N LEU A 241 -4.06 -19.90 -12.02
CA LEU A 241 -4.43 -19.92 -13.45
C LEU A 241 -5.17 -21.21 -13.84
N THR A 242 -5.18 -22.21 -12.97
CA THR A 242 -5.88 -23.48 -13.22
C THR A 242 -7.33 -23.46 -12.76
N ALA A 243 -7.72 -22.46 -11.97
CA ALA A 243 -9.05 -22.36 -11.35
C ALA A 243 -10.17 -21.98 -12.32
N SER A 244 -9.83 -21.33 -13.44
CA SER A 244 -10.81 -20.93 -14.48
C SER A 244 -10.12 -20.73 -15.83
N PRO A 245 -10.84 -20.84 -16.96
CA PRO A 245 -10.27 -20.57 -18.28
C PRO A 245 -9.65 -19.17 -18.37
N LEU A 246 -8.51 -19.08 -19.08
CA LEU A 246 -7.85 -17.81 -19.34
C LEU A 246 -8.51 -17.10 -20.53
N GLY A 247 -8.60 -15.77 -20.46
CA GLY A 247 -8.98 -14.92 -21.58
C GLY A 247 -7.78 -14.59 -22.49
N ASP A 248 -8.05 -13.97 -23.64
CA ASP A 248 -7.00 -13.63 -24.62
C ASP A 248 -5.83 -12.83 -24.03
N PRO A 249 -6.03 -11.83 -23.16
CA PRO A 249 -4.93 -11.09 -22.57
C PRO A 249 -4.04 -11.94 -21.65
N GLU A 250 -4.64 -12.85 -20.87
CA GLU A 250 -3.88 -13.77 -20.03
C GLU A 250 -3.14 -14.79 -20.88
N ILE A 251 -3.75 -15.29 -21.95
CA ILE A 251 -3.09 -16.20 -22.92
C ILE A 251 -1.91 -15.48 -23.59
N ALA A 252 -2.06 -14.20 -23.96
CA ALA A 252 -0.97 -13.41 -24.52
C ALA A 252 0.21 -13.28 -23.57
N TYR A 253 -0.03 -13.23 -22.26
CA TYR A 253 1.02 -13.13 -21.23
C TYR A 253 1.52 -14.49 -20.75
N PHE A 254 0.61 -15.40 -20.37
CA PHE A 254 0.98 -16.69 -19.79
C PHE A 254 1.17 -17.81 -20.83
N GLY A 255 0.85 -17.58 -22.11
CA GLY A 255 0.86 -18.59 -23.16
C GLY A 255 -0.42 -19.44 -23.17
N SER A 256 -0.59 -20.22 -24.25
CA SER A 256 -1.78 -21.05 -24.51
C SER A 256 -1.67 -22.50 -24.04
N ASP A 257 -0.55 -22.92 -23.43
CA ASP A 257 -0.33 -24.28 -22.96
C ASP A 257 -0.82 -24.44 -21.49
N PRO A 258 -1.96 -25.12 -21.25
CA PRO A 258 -2.50 -25.30 -19.90
C PRO A 258 -1.61 -26.11 -18.97
N SER A 259 -0.72 -26.95 -19.52
CA SER A 259 0.21 -27.76 -18.70
C SER A 259 1.20 -26.90 -17.90
N ARG A 260 1.41 -25.64 -18.33
CA ARG A 260 2.30 -24.67 -17.68
C ARG A 260 1.59 -23.79 -16.64
N TYR A 261 0.26 -23.82 -16.59
CA TYR A 261 -0.48 -22.88 -15.74
C TYR A 261 -0.24 -23.11 -14.24
N ALA A 262 -0.13 -24.36 -13.80
CA ALA A 262 0.19 -24.67 -12.42
C ALA A 262 1.56 -24.12 -11.97
N GLU A 263 2.57 -24.21 -12.84
CA GLU A 263 3.92 -23.67 -12.61
C GLU A 263 3.92 -22.12 -12.57
N ARG A 264 3.13 -21.48 -13.46
CA ARG A 264 3.05 -20.02 -13.61
C ARG A 264 2.07 -19.38 -12.65
N SER A 265 1.31 -20.17 -11.89
CA SER A 265 0.40 -19.72 -10.83
C SER A 265 1.18 -19.28 -9.59
N SER A 266 0.74 -18.18 -8.99
CA SER A 266 1.39 -17.63 -7.80
C SER A 266 0.98 -18.33 -6.50
N LEU A 267 -0.17 -19.00 -6.47
CA LEU A 267 -0.80 -19.53 -5.25
C LEU A 267 0.17 -20.30 -4.37
N LYS A 268 0.89 -21.29 -4.92
CA LYS A 268 1.81 -22.14 -4.15
C LYS A 268 2.91 -21.33 -3.48
N GLY A 269 3.53 -20.40 -4.19
CA GLY A 269 4.60 -19.56 -3.66
C GLY A 269 4.09 -18.52 -2.65
N LEU A 270 2.88 -17.99 -2.85
CA LEU A 270 2.23 -17.09 -1.87
C LEU A 270 1.95 -17.79 -0.53
N LEU A 271 1.65 -19.09 -0.55
CA LEU A 271 1.50 -19.88 0.68
C LEU A 271 2.84 -20.17 1.37
N ALA A 272 3.95 -20.13 0.63
CA ALA A 272 5.29 -20.41 1.14
C ALA A 272 6.06 -19.14 1.57
N THR A 273 5.73 -17.98 1.03
CA THR A 273 6.47 -16.74 1.27
C THR A 273 6.46 -16.33 2.75
N LYS A 274 7.51 -15.59 3.15
CA LYS A 274 7.60 -14.93 4.47
C LYS A 274 7.23 -13.45 4.39
N ILE A 275 7.06 -12.90 3.18
CA ILE A 275 6.63 -11.53 2.97
C ILE A 275 5.18 -11.39 3.46
N PRO A 276 4.87 -10.44 4.35
CA PRO A 276 3.49 -10.19 4.78
C PRO A 276 2.59 -9.86 3.58
N LEU A 277 1.38 -10.44 3.56
CA LEU A 277 0.44 -10.29 2.46
C LEU A 277 -0.83 -9.58 2.90
N MET A 278 -1.24 -8.59 2.12
CA MET A 278 -2.59 -8.03 2.15
C MET A 278 -3.24 -8.27 0.79
N ILE A 279 -4.48 -8.77 0.80
CA ILE A 279 -5.29 -8.98 -0.40
C ILE A 279 -6.59 -8.20 -0.30
N ALA A 280 -7.03 -7.64 -1.40
CA ALA A 280 -8.30 -6.93 -1.49
C ALA A 280 -9.03 -7.32 -2.78
N ALA A 281 -10.36 -7.17 -2.76
CA ALA A 281 -11.21 -7.23 -3.93
C ALA A 281 -12.39 -6.27 -3.71
N ALA A 282 -12.93 -5.72 -4.80
CA ALA A 282 -14.11 -4.89 -4.75
C ALA A 282 -15.40 -5.74 -4.67
N GLU A 283 -16.41 -5.24 -3.96
CA GLU A 283 -17.71 -5.93 -3.87
C GLU A 283 -18.36 -6.11 -5.25
N LEU A 284 -18.18 -5.14 -6.14
CA LEU A 284 -18.69 -5.15 -7.51
C LEU A 284 -17.64 -5.58 -8.55
N ASP A 285 -16.60 -6.29 -8.11
CA ASP A 285 -15.67 -6.95 -9.04
C ASP A 285 -16.40 -7.96 -9.95
N PRO A 286 -15.93 -8.18 -11.18
CA PRO A 286 -16.30 -9.36 -11.93
C PRO A 286 -16.10 -10.63 -11.11
N PRO A 287 -17.00 -11.63 -11.20
CA PRO A 287 -17.03 -12.81 -10.31
C PRO A 287 -15.67 -13.50 -10.16
N ARG A 288 -14.91 -13.60 -11.25
CA ARG A 288 -13.60 -14.25 -11.28
C ARG A 288 -12.60 -13.65 -10.27
N PHE A 289 -12.56 -12.32 -10.11
CA PHE A 289 -11.64 -11.68 -9.14
C PHE A 289 -12.07 -11.98 -7.70
N VAL A 290 -13.37 -11.99 -7.44
CA VAL A 290 -13.93 -12.36 -6.13
C VAL A 290 -13.63 -13.82 -5.79
N GLU A 291 -13.74 -14.73 -6.78
CA GLU A 291 -13.39 -16.14 -6.63
C GLU A 291 -11.90 -16.32 -6.28
N GLN A 292 -11.00 -15.64 -7.00
CA GLN A 292 -9.56 -15.67 -6.76
C GLN A 292 -9.17 -15.08 -5.39
N PHE A 293 -9.83 -13.98 -4.99
CA PHE A 293 -9.69 -13.41 -3.65
C PHE A 293 -10.08 -14.43 -2.57
N ASN A 294 -11.25 -15.07 -2.70
CA ASN A 294 -11.73 -16.07 -1.74
C ASN A 294 -10.83 -17.30 -1.71
N LEU A 295 -10.34 -17.76 -2.87
CA LEU A 295 -9.42 -18.87 -2.99
C LEU A 295 -8.13 -18.61 -2.18
N LEU A 296 -7.47 -17.48 -2.42
CA LEU A 296 -6.22 -17.14 -1.72
C LEU A 296 -6.46 -16.89 -0.23
N LYS A 297 -7.53 -16.16 0.14
CA LYS A 297 -7.92 -15.95 1.54
C LYS A 297 -8.07 -17.26 2.29
N GLN A 298 -8.85 -18.19 1.75
CA GLN A 298 -9.08 -19.49 2.38
C GLN A 298 -7.81 -20.34 2.46
N ALA A 299 -6.98 -20.31 1.40
CA ALA A 299 -5.75 -21.08 1.35
C ALA A 299 -4.73 -20.59 2.39
N THR A 300 -4.55 -19.27 2.53
CA THR A 300 -3.62 -18.70 3.51
C THR A 300 -4.06 -18.97 4.95
N CYS A 301 -5.37 -18.98 5.23
CA CYS A 301 -5.90 -19.19 6.58
C CYS A 301 -5.96 -20.67 7.02
N LYS A 302 -5.66 -21.62 6.14
CA LYS A 302 -5.56 -23.05 6.52
C LYS A 302 -4.34 -23.35 7.41
N ALA A 303 -3.28 -22.55 7.32
CA ALA A 303 -2.11 -22.68 8.17
C ALA A 303 -2.22 -21.73 9.37
N PRO A 304 -1.98 -22.20 10.61
CA PRO A 304 -2.00 -21.35 11.80
C PRO A 304 -1.04 -20.15 11.65
N ASN A 305 -1.49 -18.96 12.00
CA ASN A 305 -0.73 -17.71 11.97
C ASN A 305 -0.22 -17.25 10.59
N LYS A 306 -0.80 -17.74 9.50
CA LYS A 306 -0.42 -17.36 8.13
C LYS A 306 -1.54 -16.71 7.31
N CYS A 307 -2.70 -16.43 7.93
CA CYS A 307 -3.78 -15.71 7.25
C CYS A 307 -3.25 -14.38 6.67
N ALA A 308 -3.34 -14.23 5.36
CA ALA A 308 -3.17 -12.92 4.74
C ALA A 308 -4.23 -11.96 5.28
N ARG A 309 -3.87 -10.69 5.47
CA ARG A 309 -4.89 -9.66 5.68
C ARG A 309 -5.77 -9.61 4.45
N ALA A 310 -7.08 -9.73 4.62
CA ALA A 310 -8.02 -9.82 3.50
C ALA A 310 -9.20 -8.88 3.71
N THR A 311 -9.44 -7.98 2.76
CA THR A 311 -10.57 -7.05 2.82
C THR A 311 -11.39 -7.07 1.54
N MET A 312 -12.71 -7.11 1.69
CA MET A 312 -13.66 -6.78 0.63
C MET A 312 -13.96 -5.29 0.72
N VAL A 313 -13.77 -4.57 -0.38
CA VAL A 313 -14.02 -3.12 -0.46
C VAL A 313 -15.49 -2.91 -0.83
N PRO A 314 -16.34 -2.51 0.14
CA PRO A 314 -17.78 -2.44 -0.10
C PRO A 314 -18.12 -1.30 -1.08
N GLN A 315 -19.17 -1.51 -1.88
CA GLN A 315 -19.71 -0.52 -2.82
C GLN A 315 -18.76 -0.08 -3.94
N HIS A 316 -17.58 -0.67 -4.07
CA HIS A 316 -16.62 -0.39 -5.13
C HIS A 316 -16.68 -1.41 -6.25
N SER A 317 -16.42 -0.96 -7.47
CA SER A 317 -16.16 -1.79 -8.66
C SER A 317 -14.66 -1.96 -8.87
N HIS A 318 -14.28 -2.83 -9.81
CA HIS A 318 -12.89 -3.12 -10.16
C HIS A 318 -12.00 -1.88 -10.32
N MET A 319 -12.50 -0.84 -10.99
CA MET A 319 -11.72 0.38 -11.21
C MET A 319 -11.88 1.39 -10.07
N SER A 320 -13.05 1.47 -9.45
CA SER A 320 -13.30 2.49 -8.43
C SER A 320 -12.52 2.24 -7.15
N GLU A 321 -12.14 0.99 -6.82
CA GLU A 321 -11.34 0.70 -5.63
C GLU A 321 -9.95 1.38 -5.65
N VAL A 322 -9.42 1.70 -6.85
CA VAL A 322 -8.16 2.45 -6.99
C VAL A 322 -8.36 3.87 -7.51
N TYR A 323 -9.40 4.13 -8.32
CA TYR A 323 -9.67 5.48 -8.83
C TYR A 323 -10.26 6.42 -7.77
N SER A 324 -10.88 5.89 -6.73
CA SER A 324 -11.42 6.67 -5.61
C SER A 324 -10.34 7.10 -4.60
N ILE A 325 -9.18 6.46 -4.60
CA ILE A 325 -8.08 6.79 -3.68
C ILE A 325 -7.70 8.26 -3.83
N ASN A 326 -7.43 8.95 -2.74
CA ASN A 326 -7.20 10.39 -2.62
C ASN A 326 -8.42 11.30 -2.85
N ALA A 327 -9.56 10.75 -3.28
CA ALA A 327 -10.80 11.53 -3.46
C ALA A 327 -11.80 11.25 -2.32
N VAL A 328 -11.96 10.00 -1.91
CA VAL A 328 -12.84 9.59 -0.81
C VAL A 328 -12.14 8.61 0.11
N GLY A 329 -12.54 8.58 1.37
CA GLY A 329 -12.08 7.58 2.34
C GLY A 329 -12.64 6.21 1.99
N THR A 330 -11.78 5.19 1.95
CA THR A 330 -12.17 3.83 1.62
C THR A 330 -11.63 2.84 2.62
N ARG A 331 -12.34 1.72 2.78
CA ARG A 331 -11.83 0.62 3.61
C ARG A 331 -10.47 0.12 3.12
N LEU A 332 -10.21 0.15 1.81
CA LEU A 332 -8.92 -0.26 1.26
C LEU A 332 -7.76 0.58 1.82
N THR A 333 -7.92 1.90 1.80
CA THR A 333 -6.88 2.83 2.29
C THR A 333 -6.63 2.70 3.78
N ASP A 334 -7.69 2.53 4.58
CA ASP A 334 -7.58 2.33 6.04
C ASP A 334 -6.85 1.02 6.37
N GLU A 335 -7.17 -0.05 5.66
CA GLU A 335 -6.53 -1.36 5.83
C GLU A 335 -5.06 -1.34 5.38
N ILE A 336 -4.70 -0.60 4.32
CA ILE A 336 -3.29 -0.41 3.92
C ILE A 336 -2.52 0.32 5.03
N LEU A 337 -3.07 1.40 5.60
CA LEU A 337 -2.40 2.13 6.67
C LEU A 337 -2.20 1.27 7.92
N ASP A 338 -3.19 0.47 8.29
CA ASP A 338 -3.07 -0.44 9.43
C ASP A 338 -2.11 -1.60 9.14
N PHE A 339 -2.12 -2.16 7.95
CA PHE A 339 -1.15 -3.18 7.50
C PHE A 339 0.29 -2.68 7.60
N VAL A 340 0.56 -1.46 7.15
CA VAL A 340 1.90 -0.85 7.24
C VAL A 340 2.33 -0.59 8.68
N LYS A 341 1.39 -0.24 9.57
CA LYS A 341 1.67 -0.01 11.00
C LYS A 341 1.92 -1.30 11.76
N THR A 342 1.16 -2.34 11.47
CA THR A 342 1.17 -3.58 12.25
C THR A 342 2.06 -4.68 11.66
N GLY A 343 2.36 -4.61 10.35
CA GLY A 343 3.07 -5.65 9.62
C GLY A 343 2.25 -6.94 9.44
N LYS A 344 0.92 -6.86 9.70
CA LYS A 344 0.03 -8.03 9.69
C LYS A 344 -1.29 -7.68 9.03
#